data_6f7bdc9082a6cc3e49ecbd088ef9e4f4
#
_entry.id   6f7bdc9082a6cc3e49ecbd088ef9e4f4
#
_cell.length_a   1.000
_cell.length_b   1.000
_cell.length_c   1.000
_cell.angle_alpha   90.00
_cell.angle_beta   90.00
_cell.angle_gamma   90.00
#
_symmetry.space_group_name_H-M   'P 1'
#
loop_
_entity.id
_entity.type
_entity.pdbx_description
1 polymer ?
#
loop_
_entity_poly.entity_id
_entity_poly.type
_entity_poly.pdbx_seq_one_letter_code
_entity_poly.pdbx_strand_id
1 'polypeptide(L)'
;QLHGDESPAFCDELMPYTIKSLRVKDESCLQTSRAYRGKVRALLLDTCSEEKVGGTGKTFDWNLAIKVKKTGIPIILAGGLGPTNVNLAIQTVNPYAVDVNSGIEEYPGKKDPVLMKALMAAR
;
A
#
# COMPACT_ATOMS: atom_id res chain seq x y z
N GLN A 1 12.52 -2.79 1.37
CA GLN A 1 11.12 -3.08 1.04
C GLN A 1 11.06 -4.38 0.24
N LEU A 2 10.37 -5.40 0.75
CA LEU A 2 10.35 -6.75 0.24
C LEU A 2 9.02 -7.03 -0.47
N HIS A 3 9.08 -7.42 -1.75
CA HIS A 3 7.91 -7.59 -2.62
C HIS A 3 7.67 -9.03 -3.11
N GLY A 4 8.53 -9.99 -2.71
CA GLY A 4 8.43 -11.40 -3.06
C GLY A 4 7.68 -12.23 -2.01
N ASP A 5 8.06 -13.50 -1.89
CA ASP A 5 7.45 -14.48 -0.99
C ASP A 5 8.30 -14.68 0.29
N GLU A 6 8.97 -13.61 0.74
CA GLU A 6 9.81 -13.68 1.93
C GLU A 6 9.00 -14.07 3.16
N SER A 7 9.50 -15.08 3.89
CA SER A 7 8.86 -15.58 5.08
C SER A 7 8.89 -14.58 6.25
N PRO A 8 7.97 -14.68 7.22
CA PRO A 8 8.06 -13.87 8.43
C PRO A 8 9.38 -14.04 9.18
N ALA A 9 9.98 -15.23 9.18
CA ALA A 9 11.26 -15.49 9.81
C ALA A 9 12.40 -14.71 9.13
N PHE A 10 12.44 -14.73 7.79
CA PHE A 10 13.42 -13.95 7.04
C PHE A 10 13.25 -12.44 7.27
N CYS A 11 12.02 -11.96 7.32
CA CYS A 11 11.75 -10.55 7.61
C CYS A 11 12.25 -10.15 9.01
N ASP A 12 12.11 -11.03 9.99
CA ASP A 12 12.54 -10.82 11.37
C ASP A 12 14.07 -10.64 11.48
N GLU A 13 14.83 -11.40 10.69
CA GLU A 13 16.30 -11.28 10.64
C GLU A 13 16.77 -9.90 10.17
N LEU A 14 15.94 -9.19 9.40
CA LEU A 14 16.23 -7.86 8.87
C LEU A 14 15.65 -6.71 9.71
N MET A 15 15.02 -7.03 10.84
CA MET A 15 14.49 -5.98 11.72
C MET A 15 15.62 -5.08 12.26
N PRO A 16 15.37 -3.78 12.47
CA PRO A 16 14.11 -3.05 12.34
C PRO A 16 13.87 -2.40 10.95
N TYR A 17 14.56 -2.84 9.93
CA TYR A 17 14.60 -2.14 8.62
C TYR A 17 13.65 -2.72 7.57
N THR A 18 12.83 -3.71 7.93
CA THR A 18 11.99 -4.45 6.99
C THR A 18 10.60 -3.86 6.83
N ILE A 19 10.21 -3.56 5.61
CA ILE A 19 8.84 -3.32 5.18
C ILE A 19 8.45 -4.48 4.26
N LYS A 20 7.38 -5.21 4.59
CA LYS A 20 6.89 -6.30 3.75
C LYS A 20 5.69 -5.85 2.93
N SER A 21 5.78 -5.98 1.62
CA SER A 21 4.66 -5.75 0.71
C SER A 21 3.75 -6.98 0.65
N LEU A 22 2.47 -6.75 0.84
CA LEU A 22 1.41 -7.76 0.70
C LEU A 22 0.43 -7.31 -0.38
N ARG A 23 0.16 -8.21 -1.32
CA ARG A 23 -0.91 -8.01 -2.31
C ARG A 23 -2.25 -8.33 -1.66
N VAL A 24 -3.13 -7.33 -1.63
CA VAL A 24 -4.43 -7.46 -1.00
C VAL A 24 -5.47 -7.78 -2.06
N LYS A 25 -5.96 -9.02 -2.08
CA LYS A 25 -7.01 -9.48 -3.00
C LYS A 25 -8.34 -9.68 -2.27
N ASP A 26 -8.29 -10.29 -1.10
CA ASP A 26 -9.44 -10.68 -0.30
C ASP A 26 -9.11 -10.72 1.19
N GLU A 27 -10.00 -11.27 2.00
CA GLU A 27 -9.82 -11.36 3.45
C GLU A 27 -8.69 -12.30 3.92
N SER A 28 -8.12 -13.13 3.06
CA SER A 28 -6.97 -13.99 3.39
C SER A 28 -5.75 -13.16 3.78
N CYS A 29 -5.67 -11.92 3.30
CA CYS A 29 -4.61 -10.98 3.68
C CYS A 29 -4.57 -10.71 5.19
N LEU A 30 -5.68 -10.86 5.90
CA LEU A 30 -5.75 -10.68 7.37
C LEU A 30 -4.96 -11.76 8.10
N GLN A 31 -5.10 -13.01 7.68
CA GLN A 31 -4.35 -14.11 8.27
C GLN A 31 -2.88 -13.99 7.93
N THR A 32 -2.57 -13.69 6.66
CA THR A 32 -1.20 -13.46 6.21
C THR A 32 -0.55 -12.32 6.99
N SER A 33 -1.23 -11.18 7.15
CA SER A 33 -0.67 -10.02 7.86
C SER A 33 -0.33 -10.34 9.32
N ARG A 34 -1.16 -11.14 9.99
CA ARG A 34 -0.93 -11.55 11.39
C ARG A 34 0.39 -12.30 11.58
N ALA A 35 0.81 -13.09 10.58
CA ALA A 35 2.06 -13.84 10.62
C ALA A 35 3.30 -12.92 10.67
N TYR A 36 3.19 -11.69 10.17
CA TYR A 36 4.28 -10.70 10.17
C TYR A 36 4.28 -9.79 11.40
N ARG A 37 3.35 -9.97 12.34
CA ARG A 37 3.30 -9.14 13.55
C ARG A 37 4.57 -9.29 14.38
N GLY A 38 5.24 -8.16 14.65
CA GLY A 38 6.53 -8.13 15.34
C GLY A 38 7.74 -8.58 14.50
N LYS A 39 7.51 -8.94 13.22
CA LYS A 39 8.53 -9.42 12.28
C LYS A 39 8.88 -8.40 11.20
N VAL A 40 8.13 -7.31 11.13
CA VAL A 40 8.31 -6.23 10.17
C VAL A 40 8.09 -4.88 10.85
N ARG A 41 8.73 -3.85 10.32
CA ARG A 41 8.52 -2.47 10.74
C ARG A 41 7.15 -1.95 10.30
N ALA A 42 6.73 -2.30 9.10
CA ALA A 42 5.44 -1.96 8.52
C ALA A 42 5.04 -2.97 7.45
N LEU A 43 3.74 -3.01 7.15
CA LEU A 43 3.21 -3.68 5.96
C LEU A 43 2.88 -2.63 4.91
N LEU A 44 3.38 -2.81 3.70
CA LEU A 44 2.91 -2.11 2.52
C LEU A 44 1.78 -2.93 1.90
N LEU A 45 0.59 -2.35 1.86
CA LEU A 45 -0.57 -2.99 1.25
C LEU A 45 -0.71 -2.47 -0.17
N ASP A 46 -0.37 -3.32 -1.12
CA ASP A 46 -0.51 -3.03 -2.54
C ASP A 46 -1.77 -3.69 -3.08
N THR A 47 -2.49 -2.92 -3.84
CA THR A 47 -3.74 -3.36 -4.45
C THR A 47 -3.43 -3.91 -5.82
N CYS A 48 -3.39 -5.21 -5.93
CA CYS A 48 -3.22 -5.85 -7.22
C CYS A 48 -4.52 -5.73 -8.02
N SER A 49 -4.64 -4.68 -8.81
CA SER A 49 -5.60 -4.69 -9.90
C SER A 49 -4.94 -5.36 -11.11
N GLU A 50 -5.08 -6.67 -11.24
CA GLU A 50 -4.76 -7.37 -12.50
C GLU A 50 -5.69 -6.96 -13.65
N GLU A 51 -6.73 -6.22 -13.36
CA GLU A 51 -7.65 -5.68 -14.36
C GLU A 51 -7.37 -4.19 -14.58
N LYS A 52 -6.42 -3.88 -15.45
CA LYS A 52 -6.47 -2.68 -16.27
C LYS A 52 -7.63 -2.81 -17.28
N VAL A 53 -8.84 -2.84 -16.79
CA VAL A 53 -10.01 -2.60 -17.66
C VAL A 53 -10.39 -1.13 -17.51
N GLY A 54 -10.30 -0.42 -18.59
CA GLY A 54 -10.35 1.01 -18.69
C GLY A 54 -11.41 1.72 -17.85
N GLY A 55 -11.03 2.85 -17.29
CA GLY A 55 -11.91 3.98 -17.03
C GLY A 55 -12.74 3.98 -15.76
N THR A 56 -12.81 2.92 -14.99
CA THR A 56 -13.44 2.94 -13.67
C THR A 56 -12.37 2.70 -12.62
N GLY A 57 -11.83 3.75 -12.00
CA GLY A 57 -10.89 3.63 -10.90
C GLY A 57 -11.47 2.78 -9.77
N LYS A 58 -11.51 1.47 -9.95
CA LYS A 58 -11.80 0.54 -8.87
C LYS A 58 -10.62 0.59 -7.92
N THR A 59 -10.73 1.50 -6.97
CA THR A 59 -9.94 1.44 -5.78
C THR A 59 -10.20 0.10 -5.11
N PHE A 60 -9.13 -0.55 -4.70
CA PHE A 60 -9.11 -1.60 -3.72
C PHE A 60 -10.11 -1.32 -2.60
N ASP A 61 -10.71 -2.37 -2.07
CA ASP A 61 -11.55 -2.26 -0.89
C ASP A 61 -10.71 -1.86 0.32
N TRP A 62 -10.64 -0.55 0.58
CA TRP A 62 -9.92 0.00 1.73
C TRP A 62 -10.41 -0.52 3.07
N ASN A 63 -11.59 -1.17 3.12
CA ASN A 63 -12.05 -1.88 4.31
C ASN A 63 -11.08 -3.01 4.71
N LEU A 64 -10.43 -3.67 3.73
CA LEU A 64 -9.42 -4.67 4.03
C LEU A 64 -8.17 -4.04 4.68
N ALA A 65 -7.73 -2.87 4.20
CA ALA A 65 -6.63 -2.14 4.84
C ALA A 65 -6.97 -1.72 6.27
N ILE A 66 -8.22 -1.27 6.51
CA ILE A 66 -8.71 -0.94 7.86
C ILE A 66 -8.69 -2.18 8.76
N LYS A 67 -9.11 -3.34 8.23
CA LYS A 67 -9.07 -4.59 8.98
C LYS A 67 -7.63 -5.01 9.30
N VAL A 68 -6.71 -4.94 8.33
CA VAL A 68 -5.28 -5.23 8.55
C VAL A 68 -4.68 -4.28 9.58
N LYS A 69 -4.98 -2.99 9.53
CA LYS A 69 -4.53 -2.00 10.52
C LYS A 69 -4.89 -2.38 11.95
N LYS A 70 -6.03 -3.03 12.17
CA LYS A 70 -6.45 -3.51 13.50
C LYS A 70 -5.53 -4.60 14.08
N THR A 71 -4.64 -5.18 13.28
CA THR A 71 -3.60 -6.10 13.78
C THR A 71 -2.51 -5.41 14.61
N GLY A 72 -2.46 -4.07 14.57
CA GLY A 72 -1.48 -3.27 15.29
C GLY A 72 -0.16 -3.06 14.55
N ILE A 73 -0.04 -3.54 13.30
CA ILE A 73 1.13 -3.31 12.46
C ILE A 73 0.93 -1.97 11.71
N PRO A 74 1.94 -1.08 11.67
CA PRO A 74 1.88 0.13 10.84
C PRO A 74 1.62 -0.20 9.37
N ILE A 75 0.68 0.50 8.73
CA ILE A 75 0.27 0.25 7.35
C ILE A 75 0.75 1.38 6.45
N ILE A 76 1.42 1.03 5.37
CA ILE A 76 1.70 1.89 4.23
C ILE A 76 0.72 1.50 3.14
N LEU A 77 -0.11 2.44 2.70
CA LEU A 77 -1.12 2.18 1.67
C LEU A 77 -0.55 2.51 0.30
N ALA A 78 -0.62 1.53 -0.60
CA ALA A 78 -0.15 1.63 -1.98
C ALA A 78 -1.23 1.17 -2.97
N GLY A 79 -0.89 1.16 -4.26
CA GLY A 79 -1.75 0.66 -5.33
C GLY A 79 -2.81 1.65 -5.82
N GLY A 80 -2.66 2.13 -7.05
CA GLY A 80 -3.62 3.00 -7.70
C GLY A 80 -3.83 4.37 -7.06
N LEU A 81 -2.97 4.78 -6.13
CA LEU A 81 -3.04 6.08 -5.49
C LEU A 81 -2.50 7.18 -6.41
N GLY A 82 -3.11 8.35 -6.33
CA GLY A 82 -2.70 9.54 -7.05
C GLY A 82 -3.36 10.80 -6.48
N PRO A 83 -3.14 11.98 -7.08
CA PRO A 83 -3.67 13.26 -6.58
C PRO A 83 -5.19 13.29 -6.41
N THR A 84 -5.90 12.50 -7.22
CA THR A 84 -7.38 12.50 -7.24
C THR A 84 -8.02 11.69 -6.11
N ASN A 85 -7.30 10.74 -5.52
CA ASN A 85 -7.87 9.82 -4.51
C ASN A 85 -7.07 9.71 -3.21
N VAL A 86 -5.84 10.23 -3.15
CA VAL A 86 -4.98 10.10 -1.98
C VAL A 86 -5.59 10.71 -0.72
N ASN A 87 -6.24 11.86 -0.84
CA ASN A 87 -6.90 12.50 0.30
C ASN A 87 -8.00 11.60 0.89
N LEU A 88 -8.87 11.07 0.01
CA LEU A 88 -9.93 10.15 0.43
C LEU A 88 -9.34 8.88 1.06
N ALA A 89 -8.27 8.34 0.48
CA ALA A 89 -7.56 7.17 1.02
C ALA A 89 -7.03 7.44 2.44
N ILE A 90 -6.39 8.59 2.64
CA ILE A 90 -5.86 8.99 3.95
C ILE A 90 -7.00 9.14 4.96
N GLN A 91 -8.09 9.83 4.60
CA GLN A 91 -9.22 10.05 5.49
C GLN A 91 -9.93 8.73 5.85
N THR A 92 -10.05 7.82 4.88
CA THR A 92 -10.77 6.55 5.08
C THR A 92 -9.96 5.55 5.89
N VAL A 93 -8.68 5.36 5.56
CA VAL A 93 -7.83 4.32 6.17
C VAL A 93 -7.03 4.87 7.34
N ASN A 94 -6.68 6.15 7.29
CA ASN A 94 -5.73 6.78 8.22
C ASN A 94 -4.45 5.92 8.36
N PRO A 95 -3.73 5.65 7.24
CA PRO A 95 -2.54 4.82 7.26
C PRO A 95 -1.37 5.56 7.93
N TYR A 96 -0.32 4.81 8.26
CA TYR A 96 0.94 5.40 8.73
C TYR A 96 1.63 6.23 7.64
N ALA A 97 1.58 5.75 6.38
CA ALA A 97 2.09 6.43 5.22
C ALA A 97 1.34 6.00 3.96
N VAL A 98 1.54 6.72 2.87
CA VAL A 98 1.10 6.34 1.52
C VAL A 98 2.31 6.18 0.61
N ASP A 99 2.25 5.21 -0.29
CA ASP A 99 3.24 4.99 -1.34
C ASP A 99 2.56 5.22 -2.69
N VAL A 100 3.06 6.19 -3.47
CA VAL A 100 2.47 6.55 -4.75
C VAL A 100 3.53 6.46 -5.83
N ASN A 101 3.31 5.58 -6.80
CA ASN A 101 4.26 5.35 -7.88
C ASN A 101 3.70 5.79 -9.23
N SER A 102 2.89 4.96 -9.89
CA SER A 102 2.37 5.24 -11.24
C SER A 102 1.40 6.41 -11.29
N GLY A 103 0.70 6.71 -10.19
CA GLY A 103 -0.26 7.82 -10.12
C GLY A 103 0.36 9.22 -10.23
N ILE A 104 1.69 9.32 -10.24
CA ILE A 104 2.44 10.55 -10.43
C ILE A 104 3.44 10.45 -11.58
N GLU A 105 3.17 9.58 -12.55
CA GLU A 105 4.01 9.39 -13.74
C GLU A 105 3.33 9.95 -14.99
N GLU A 106 4.15 10.59 -15.83
CA GLU A 106 3.76 10.97 -17.19
C GLU A 106 3.66 9.71 -18.08
N TYR A 107 4.65 8.83 -17.94
CA TYR A 107 4.71 7.47 -18.50
C TYR A 107 5.58 6.60 -17.60
N PRO A 108 5.54 5.27 -17.72
CA PRO A 108 6.26 4.37 -16.82
C PRO A 108 7.73 4.75 -16.67
N GLY A 109 8.15 5.01 -15.43
CA GLY A 109 9.51 5.39 -15.04
C GLY A 109 9.81 6.89 -15.08
N LYS A 110 8.90 7.74 -15.59
CA LYS A 110 9.10 9.20 -15.57
C LYS A 110 8.07 9.91 -14.69
N LYS A 111 8.51 10.46 -13.59
CA LYS A 111 7.67 11.23 -12.67
C LYS A 111 7.30 12.58 -13.28
N ASP A 112 6.03 12.97 -13.11
CA ASP A 112 5.51 14.28 -13.54
C ASP A 112 5.56 15.26 -12.35
N PRO A 113 6.34 16.36 -12.46
CA PRO A 113 6.42 17.35 -11.38
C PRO A 113 5.09 18.02 -11.04
N VAL A 114 4.16 18.12 -12.00
CA VAL A 114 2.85 18.73 -11.78
C VAL A 114 1.99 17.77 -10.94
N LEU A 115 1.96 16.49 -11.29
CA LEU A 115 1.26 15.46 -10.51
C LEU A 115 1.86 15.30 -9.11
N MET A 116 3.19 15.38 -8.98
CA MET A 116 3.85 15.34 -7.67
C MET A 116 3.42 16.51 -6.78
N LYS A 117 3.39 17.74 -7.32
CA LYS A 117 2.91 18.92 -6.58
C LYS A 117 1.43 18.78 -6.21
N ALA A 118 0.61 18.31 -7.13
CA ALA A 118 -0.82 18.06 -6.87
C ALA A 118 -1.02 17.01 -5.76
N LEU A 119 -0.23 15.92 -5.77
CA LEU A 119 -0.26 14.92 -4.71
C LEU A 119 0.06 15.53 -3.34
N MET A 120 1.12 16.35 -3.28
CA MET A 120 1.54 16.99 -2.02
C MET A 120 0.51 17.99 -1.50
N ALA A 121 -0.24 18.63 -2.39
CA ALA A 121 -1.33 19.54 -2.03
C ALA A 121 -2.62 18.82 -1.59
N ALA A 122 -2.82 17.60 -2.03
CA ALA A 122 -4.04 16.80 -1.76
C ALA A 122 -4.02 16.04 -0.42
N ARG A 123 -2.93 16.04 0.30
CA ARG A 123 -2.77 15.33 1.59
C ARG A 123 -3.36 16.11 2.77
#